data_548fdab214eec43e453621817bf85773
#
_entry.id   548fdab214eec43e453621817bf85773
#
_cell.length_a   1.000
_cell.length_b   1.000
_cell.length_c   1.000
_cell.angle_alpha   90.00
_cell.angle_beta   90.00
_cell.angle_gamma   90.00
#
_symmetry.space_group_name_H-M   'P 1'
#
loop_
_entity.id
_entity.type
_entity.pdbx_description
1 polymer ?
#
loop_
_entity_poly.entity_id
_entity_poly.type
_entity_poly.pdbx_seq_one_letter_code
_entity_poly.pdbx_strand_id
1 'polypeptide(L)'
;MRKIAAGLFVSLDGVVEAPETWTGPYFNDQVGQAVGAMMASNDAMLLGRTTYEGFAAAFGGQSGGMADQMNNTPKFVVSSTLTSADWQNSTLISGNVAEQVRELKQRPGRNIGMSGSSTLVNWLLRHGLLDQLDLLVFPVVVGAGKRLFSEPDGRVPLTLTGSESFSTGVVHLSYQPAA
;
A
#
# COMPACT_ATOMS: atom_id res chain seq x y z
N MET A 1 -9.30 15.96 7.42
CA MET A 1 -9.39 14.50 7.56
C MET A 1 -8.25 13.87 6.77
N ARG A 2 -7.52 12.94 7.37
CA ARG A 2 -6.40 12.24 6.72
C ARG A 2 -6.93 11.36 5.58
N LYS A 3 -6.16 11.25 4.49
CA LYS A 3 -6.46 10.31 3.40
C LYS A 3 -5.73 8.99 3.63
N ILE A 4 -6.34 7.90 3.21
CA ILE A 4 -5.67 6.61 3.06
C ILE A 4 -5.29 6.48 1.59
N ALA A 5 -3.98 6.39 1.33
CA ALA A 5 -3.40 6.28 0.00
C ALA A 5 -2.66 4.95 -0.14
N ALA A 6 -3.14 4.09 -1.03
CA ALA A 6 -2.48 2.83 -1.34
C ALA A 6 -1.56 3.00 -2.55
N GLY A 7 -0.28 2.63 -2.40
CA GLY A 7 0.69 2.58 -3.48
C GLY A 7 1.18 1.14 -3.70
N LEU A 8 1.00 0.61 -4.90
CA LEU A 8 1.29 -0.79 -5.21
C LEU A 8 2.07 -0.93 -6.52
N PHE A 9 3.04 -1.84 -6.51
CA PHE A 9 3.62 -2.36 -7.73
C PHE A 9 2.70 -3.44 -8.29
N VAL A 10 2.38 -3.34 -9.57
CA VAL A 10 1.50 -4.30 -10.23
C VAL A 10 2.06 -4.66 -11.60
N SER A 11 2.03 -5.94 -11.94
CA SER A 11 2.37 -6.40 -13.28
C SER A 11 1.26 -6.06 -14.28
N LEU A 12 1.54 -6.17 -15.56
CA LEU A 12 0.56 -5.88 -16.61
C LEU A 12 -0.66 -6.81 -16.54
N ASP A 13 -0.48 -8.03 -16.03
CA ASP A 13 -1.56 -9.01 -15.79
C ASP A 13 -2.13 -8.95 -14.36
N GLY A 14 -1.80 -7.90 -13.58
CA GLY A 14 -2.44 -7.59 -12.31
C GLY A 14 -1.81 -8.25 -11.08
N VAL A 15 -0.68 -8.94 -11.20
CA VAL A 15 0.01 -9.59 -10.08
C VAL A 15 0.67 -8.55 -9.18
N VAL A 16 0.50 -8.70 -7.87
CA VAL A 16 1.10 -7.84 -6.83
C VAL A 16 1.99 -8.61 -5.86
N GLU A 17 2.02 -9.93 -5.96
CA GLU A 17 2.81 -10.80 -5.10
C GLU A 17 4.29 -10.77 -5.50
N ALA A 18 5.18 -10.83 -4.50
CA ALA A 18 6.63 -10.90 -4.65
C ALA A 18 7.21 -9.91 -5.68
N PRO A 19 6.91 -8.60 -5.59
CA PRO A 19 7.33 -7.62 -6.60
C PRO A 19 8.85 -7.53 -6.73
N GLU A 20 9.61 -7.85 -5.71
CA GLU A 20 11.07 -7.91 -5.73
C GLU A 20 11.63 -8.90 -6.75
N THR A 21 10.82 -9.88 -7.18
CA THR A 21 11.25 -10.89 -8.14
C THR A 21 11.14 -10.46 -9.60
N TRP A 22 10.32 -9.43 -9.90
CA TRP A 22 10.04 -9.02 -11.29
C TRP A 22 10.15 -7.52 -11.57
N THR A 23 10.28 -6.67 -10.55
CA THR A 23 10.41 -5.21 -10.75
C THR A 23 11.83 -4.76 -11.10
N GLY A 24 12.86 -5.50 -10.67
CA GLY A 24 14.26 -5.10 -10.76
C GLY A 24 14.71 -4.52 -12.09
N PRO A 25 14.45 -5.22 -13.24
CA PRO A 25 14.88 -4.72 -14.55
C PRO A 25 14.28 -3.38 -14.99
N TYR A 26 13.16 -2.97 -14.38
CA TYR A 26 12.40 -1.78 -14.72
C TYR A 26 12.54 -0.66 -13.70
N PHE A 27 13.20 -0.93 -12.57
CA PHE A 27 13.35 0.04 -11.49
C PHE A 27 14.50 1.00 -11.81
N ASN A 28 14.18 2.29 -11.93
CA ASN A 28 15.13 3.37 -12.21
C ASN A 28 14.88 4.56 -11.29
N ASP A 29 15.62 5.65 -11.48
CA ASP A 29 15.49 6.86 -10.67
C ASP A 29 14.08 7.46 -10.70
N GLN A 30 13.38 7.38 -11.84
CA GLN A 30 12.01 7.91 -11.97
C GLN A 30 11.03 7.11 -11.09
N VAL A 31 11.13 5.78 -11.12
CA VAL A 31 10.35 4.90 -10.23
C VAL A 31 10.70 5.18 -8.76
N GLY A 32 11.99 5.30 -8.45
CA GLY A 32 12.46 5.62 -7.10
C GLY A 32 11.94 6.95 -6.59
N GLN A 33 11.93 7.99 -7.43
CA GLN A 33 11.38 9.31 -7.09
C GLN A 33 9.86 9.26 -6.86
N ALA A 34 9.12 8.54 -7.69
CA ALA A 34 7.67 8.36 -7.51
C ALA A 34 7.36 7.65 -6.17
N VAL A 35 8.08 6.57 -5.87
CA VAL A 35 7.95 5.86 -4.58
C VAL A 35 8.30 6.77 -3.42
N GLY A 36 9.41 7.49 -3.52
CA GLY A 36 9.85 8.45 -2.49
C GLY A 36 8.82 9.55 -2.23
N ALA A 37 8.21 10.10 -3.29
CA ALA A 37 7.15 11.11 -3.17
C ALA A 37 5.90 10.55 -2.48
N MET A 38 5.48 9.33 -2.84
CA MET A 38 4.36 8.65 -2.16
C MET A 38 4.66 8.45 -0.68
N MET A 39 5.86 7.97 -0.33
CA MET A 39 6.26 7.79 1.07
C MET A 39 6.32 9.11 1.84
N ALA A 40 6.88 10.16 1.25
CA ALA A 40 7.00 11.48 1.87
C ALA A 40 5.65 12.16 2.15
N SER A 41 4.60 11.78 1.41
CA SER A 41 3.25 12.31 1.63
C SER A 41 2.57 11.76 2.89
N ASN A 42 3.10 10.68 3.45
CA ASN A 42 2.52 9.94 4.57
C ASN A 42 3.30 10.19 5.87
N ASP A 43 2.62 10.09 7.00
CA ASP A 43 3.23 10.10 8.33
C ASP A 43 2.86 8.87 9.19
N ALA A 44 2.10 7.97 8.62
CA ALA A 44 1.75 6.68 9.21
C ALA A 44 1.50 5.65 8.11
N MET A 45 1.50 4.38 8.48
CA MET A 45 1.22 3.26 7.58
C MET A 45 0.02 2.46 8.10
N LEU A 46 -0.82 1.99 7.17
CA LEU A 46 -1.86 1.00 7.41
C LEU A 46 -1.48 -0.28 6.67
N LEU A 47 -1.36 -1.38 7.39
CA LEU A 47 -0.82 -2.64 6.87
C LEU A 47 -1.76 -3.80 7.15
N GLY A 48 -1.91 -4.70 6.19
CA GLY A 48 -2.44 -6.03 6.45
C GLY A 48 -1.37 -6.92 7.10
N ARG A 49 -1.79 -8.02 7.71
CA ARG A 49 -0.90 -8.93 8.46
C ARG A 49 0.32 -9.38 7.64
N THR A 50 0.12 -9.93 6.47
CA THR A 50 1.21 -10.48 5.64
C THR A 50 2.25 -9.42 5.26
N THR A 51 1.81 -8.21 4.89
CA THR A 51 2.70 -7.09 4.58
C THR A 51 3.45 -6.62 5.83
N TYR A 52 2.75 -6.55 6.97
CA TYR A 52 3.36 -6.22 8.26
C TYR A 52 4.47 -7.21 8.65
N GLU A 53 4.18 -8.50 8.59
CA GLU A 53 5.16 -9.56 8.94
C GLU A 53 6.38 -9.51 8.01
N GLY A 54 6.18 -9.31 6.71
CA GLY A 54 7.26 -9.16 5.74
C GLY A 54 8.14 -7.94 6.00
N PHE A 55 7.55 -6.80 6.28
CA PHE A 55 8.29 -5.57 6.61
C PHE A 55 8.99 -5.66 7.97
N ALA A 56 8.34 -6.25 8.97
CA ALA A 56 8.95 -6.47 10.28
C ALA A 56 10.19 -7.38 10.17
N ALA A 57 10.13 -8.41 9.34
CA ALA A 57 11.28 -9.28 9.08
C ALA A 57 12.41 -8.57 8.32
N ALA A 58 12.06 -7.68 7.38
CA ALA A 58 13.05 -6.98 6.56
C ALA A 58 13.72 -5.80 7.30
N PHE A 59 12.98 -5.07 8.12
CA PHE A 59 13.44 -3.80 8.71
C PHE A 59 13.52 -3.83 10.23
N GLY A 60 12.77 -4.70 10.91
CA GLY A 60 12.77 -4.82 12.36
C GLY A 60 14.15 -5.13 12.92
N GLY A 61 14.62 -4.31 13.85
CA GLY A 61 15.96 -4.47 14.43
C GLY A 61 17.13 -4.07 13.52
N GLN A 62 16.85 -3.63 12.28
CA GLN A 62 17.86 -3.05 11.39
C GLN A 62 17.99 -1.55 11.62
N SER A 63 19.10 -0.95 11.16
CA SER A 63 19.37 0.49 11.29
C SER A 63 19.90 1.06 9.99
N GLY A 64 19.74 2.38 9.82
CA GLY A 64 20.19 3.15 8.67
C GLY A 64 19.13 3.31 7.57
N GLY A 65 19.11 4.47 6.93
CA GLY A 65 18.31 4.79 5.75
C GLY A 65 16.85 4.40 5.87
N MET A 66 16.39 3.53 4.99
CA MET A 66 15.00 3.07 4.92
C MET A 66 14.56 2.32 6.19
N ALA A 67 15.46 1.55 6.82
CA ALA A 67 15.10 0.81 8.03
C ALA A 67 14.75 1.76 9.18
N ASP A 68 15.50 2.84 9.37
CA ASP A 68 15.19 3.85 10.39
C ASP A 68 13.84 4.53 10.10
N GLN A 69 13.56 4.86 8.84
CA GLN A 69 12.29 5.45 8.45
C GLN A 69 11.13 4.50 8.75
N MET A 70 11.24 3.24 8.34
CA MET A 70 10.21 2.22 8.55
C MET A 70 10.00 1.91 10.05
N ASN A 71 11.09 1.82 10.81
CA ASN A 71 11.04 1.58 12.26
C ASN A 71 10.37 2.74 13.02
N ASN A 72 10.64 3.98 12.62
CA ASN A 72 10.13 5.17 13.31
C ASN A 72 8.72 5.58 12.87
N THR A 73 8.25 5.17 11.70
CA THR A 73 6.91 5.49 11.21
C THR A 73 5.85 4.72 12.03
N PRO A 74 4.80 5.40 12.55
CA PRO A 74 3.65 4.72 13.17
C PRO A 74 2.97 3.76 12.21
N LYS A 75 2.70 2.54 12.67
CA LYS A 75 2.07 1.47 11.90
C LYS A 75 0.78 1.02 12.55
N PHE A 76 -0.27 0.92 11.78
CA PHE A 76 -1.57 0.37 12.16
C PHE A 76 -1.77 -0.94 11.40
N VAL A 77 -1.90 -2.03 12.14
CA VAL A 77 -1.90 -3.39 11.57
C VAL A 77 -3.29 -3.98 11.69
N VAL A 78 -3.94 -4.19 10.55
CA VAL A 78 -5.27 -4.83 10.52
C VAL A 78 -5.09 -6.34 10.47
N SER A 79 -5.56 -7.01 11.50
CA SER A 79 -5.53 -8.48 11.59
C SER A 79 -6.60 -9.01 12.51
N SER A 80 -7.19 -10.15 12.14
CA SER A 80 -8.09 -10.94 13.00
C SER A 80 -7.37 -12.11 13.68
N THR A 81 -6.12 -12.36 13.36
CA THR A 81 -5.37 -13.54 13.83
C THR A 81 -4.16 -13.21 14.70
N LEU A 82 -3.57 -12.01 14.52
CA LEU A 82 -2.50 -11.55 15.41
C LEU A 82 -3.06 -11.20 16.78
N THR A 83 -2.33 -11.58 17.82
CA THR A 83 -2.60 -11.22 19.22
C THR A 83 -1.83 -9.98 19.66
N SER A 84 -0.73 -9.67 18.98
CA SER A 84 0.11 -8.48 19.22
C SER A 84 0.78 -8.01 17.94
N ALA A 85 1.26 -6.77 17.94
CA ALA A 85 2.07 -6.18 16.88
C ALA A 85 3.36 -5.62 17.51
N ASP A 86 4.39 -6.48 17.60
CA ASP A 86 5.57 -6.24 18.43
C ASP A 86 6.66 -5.41 17.74
N TRP A 87 6.56 -5.20 16.42
CA TRP A 87 7.47 -4.28 15.75
C TRP A 87 7.23 -2.86 16.25
N GLN A 88 8.30 -2.14 16.59
CA GLN A 88 8.21 -0.80 17.23
C GLN A 88 7.25 0.14 16.49
N ASN A 89 6.55 0.99 17.25
CA ASN A 89 5.56 1.94 16.76
C ASN A 89 4.38 1.28 16.01
N SER A 90 4.04 0.05 16.36
CA SER A 90 2.91 -0.68 15.77
C SER A 90 1.73 -0.74 16.73
N THR A 91 0.53 -0.60 16.17
CA THR A 91 -0.74 -0.73 16.88
C THR A 91 -1.62 -1.72 16.14
N LEU A 92 -2.09 -2.76 16.83
CA LEU A 92 -3.00 -3.74 16.26
C LEU A 92 -4.42 -3.16 16.17
N ILE A 93 -5.04 -3.31 15.00
CA ILE A 93 -6.46 -3.03 14.75
C ILE A 93 -7.16 -4.36 14.55
N SER A 94 -8.05 -4.71 15.47
CA SER A 94 -8.87 -5.93 15.43
C SER A 94 -10.32 -5.61 15.80
N GLY A 95 -11.25 -6.46 15.41
CA GLY A 95 -12.68 -6.27 15.69
C GLY A 95 -13.33 -5.28 14.71
N ASN A 96 -13.90 -4.18 15.19
CA ASN A 96 -14.62 -3.20 14.36
C ASN A 96 -13.66 -2.32 13.52
N VAL A 97 -13.04 -2.94 12.50
CA VAL A 97 -12.00 -2.33 11.67
C VAL A 97 -12.50 -1.04 10.99
N ALA A 98 -13.71 -1.04 10.46
CA ALA A 98 -14.25 0.13 9.73
C ALA A 98 -14.35 1.37 10.61
N GLU A 99 -14.78 1.23 11.84
CA GLU A 99 -14.89 2.33 12.81
C GLU A 99 -13.51 2.82 13.24
N GLN A 100 -12.62 1.92 13.61
CA GLN A 100 -11.25 2.27 14.00
C GLN A 100 -10.49 2.97 12.86
N VAL A 101 -10.68 2.57 11.62
CA VAL A 101 -10.10 3.24 10.45
C VAL A 101 -10.71 4.63 10.25
N ARG A 102 -12.03 4.81 10.42
CA ARG A 102 -12.66 6.14 10.35
C ARG A 102 -12.13 7.08 11.44
N GLU A 103 -12.00 6.60 12.66
CA GLU A 103 -11.41 7.37 13.77
C GLU A 103 -9.95 7.75 13.46
N LEU A 104 -9.16 6.82 12.90
CA LEU A 104 -7.78 7.09 12.51
C LEU A 104 -7.69 8.21 11.46
N LYS A 105 -8.62 8.22 10.50
CA LYS A 105 -8.70 9.30 9.48
C LYS A 105 -9.05 10.66 10.08
N GLN A 106 -9.71 10.72 11.23
CA GLN A 106 -10.08 11.98 11.89
C GLN A 106 -8.94 12.57 12.74
N ARG A 107 -7.92 11.78 13.08
CA ARG A 107 -6.76 12.27 13.84
C ARG A 107 -5.97 13.30 13.01
N PRO A 108 -5.29 14.27 13.67
CA PRO A 108 -4.41 15.18 12.96
C PRO A 108 -3.24 14.43 12.33
N GLY A 109 -2.73 14.93 11.22
CA GLY A 109 -1.61 14.35 10.50
C GLY A 109 -1.74 14.45 8.98
N ARG A 110 -0.71 13.95 8.29
CA ARG A 110 -0.68 13.80 6.83
C ARG A 110 -1.46 12.53 6.41
N ASN A 111 -1.20 12.05 5.21
CA ASN A 111 -1.84 10.83 4.72
C ASN A 111 -1.36 9.59 5.48
N ILE A 112 -2.16 8.55 5.43
CA ILE A 112 -1.83 7.21 5.88
C ILE A 112 -1.52 6.40 4.63
N GLY A 113 -0.26 5.99 4.49
CA GLY A 113 0.19 5.19 3.36
C GLY A 113 -0.09 3.71 3.57
N MET A 114 -0.29 2.98 2.49
CA MET A 114 -0.30 1.53 2.53
C MET A 114 0.33 0.93 1.26
N SER A 115 1.03 -0.19 1.44
CA SER A 115 1.65 -0.95 0.35
C SER A 115 1.06 -2.37 0.22
N GLY A 116 -0.01 -2.66 0.93
CA GLY A 116 -0.68 -3.96 1.00
C GLY A 116 -1.22 -4.23 2.42
N SER A 117 -1.90 -5.33 2.65
CA SER A 117 -2.15 -6.41 1.66
C SER A 117 -3.16 -5.99 0.58
N SER A 118 -3.13 -6.68 -0.55
CA SER A 118 -4.15 -6.49 -1.60
C SER A 118 -5.57 -6.76 -1.08
N THR A 119 -5.72 -7.74 -0.18
CA THR A 119 -7.00 -8.02 0.50
C THR A 119 -7.50 -6.81 1.29
N LEU A 120 -6.62 -6.14 2.05
CA LEU A 120 -6.98 -4.95 2.81
C LEU A 120 -7.29 -3.76 1.89
N VAL A 121 -6.52 -3.57 0.82
CA VAL A 121 -6.79 -2.52 -0.20
C VAL A 121 -8.19 -2.70 -0.80
N ASN A 122 -8.52 -3.91 -1.22
CA ASN A 122 -9.83 -4.22 -1.77
C ASN A 122 -10.95 -3.99 -0.75
N TRP A 123 -10.75 -4.44 0.48
CA TRP A 123 -11.72 -4.25 1.54
C TRP A 123 -11.97 -2.76 1.83
N LEU A 124 -10.92 -1.94 1.93
CA LEU A 124 -11.03 -0.49 2.13
C LEU A 124 -11.73 0.20 0.96
N LEU A 125 -11.40 -0.19 -0.26
CA LEU A 125 -12.01 0.35 -1.47
C LEU A 125 -13.53 0.11 -1.48
N ARG A 126 -13.96 -1.11 -1.17
CA ARG A 126 -15.38 -1.50 -1.12
C ARG A 126 -16.17 -0.84 0.01
N HIS A 127 -15.50 -0.51 1.11
CA HIS A 127 -16.13 0.17 2.26
C HIS A 127 -16.06 1.69 2.18
N GLY A 128 -15.58 2.25 1.05
CA GLY A 128 -15.45 3.70 0.87
C GLY A 128 -14.44 4.35 1.84
N LEU A 129 -13.43 3.60 2.26
CA LEU A 129 -12.41 4.04 3.21
C LEU A 129 -11.08 4.36 2.56
N LEU A 130 -10.83 3.85 1.35
CA LEU A 130 -9.65 4.19 0.54
C LEU A 130 -9.93 5.50 -0.22
N ASP A 131 -9.02 6.47 -0.12
CA ASP A 131 -9.18 7.78 -0.78
C ASP A 131 -8.36 7.89 -2.07
N GLN A 132 -7.25 7.16 -2.14
CA GLN A 132 -6.35 7.20 -3.30
C GLN A 132 -5.72 5.84 -3.55
N LEU A 133 -5.63 5.48 -4.83
CA LEU A 133 -4.98 4.26 -5.31
C LEU A 133 -3.95 4.64 -6.36
N ASP A 134 -2.68 4.49 -6.01
CA ASP A 134 -1.55 4.69 -6.90
C ASP A 134 -1.02 3.33 -7.36
N LEU A 135 -0.97 3.13 -8.66
CA LEU A 135 -0.47 1.91 -9.28
C LEU A 135 0.76 2.22 -10.10
N LEU A 136 1.87 1.59 -9.79
CA LEU A 136 3.05 1.52 -10.65
C LEU A 136 2.93 0.24 -11.48
N VAL A 137 2.47 0.38 -12.71
CA VAL A 137 2.22 -0.72 -13.64
C VAL A 137 3.50 -1.02 -14.39
N PHE A 138 4.07 -2.20 -14.13
CA PHE A 138 5.31 -2.67 -14.75
C PHE A 138 5.03 -3.40 -16.06
N PRO A 139 5.83 -3.21 -17.10
CA PRO A 139 5.62 -3.78 -18.43
C PRO A 139 6.04 -5.26 -18.48
N VAL A 140 5.47 -6.08 -17.61
CA VAL A 140 5.77 -7.50 -17.49
C VAL A 140 4.51 -8.31 -17.22
N VAL A 141 4.40 -9.46 -17.84
CA VAL A 141 3.40 -10.49 -17.56
C VAL A 141 4.07 -11.54 -16.68
N VAL A 142 3.60 -11.67 -15.44
CA VAL A 142 4.17 -12.61 -14.46
C VAL A 142 3.53 -13.99 -14.58
N GLY A 143 2.26 -14.07 -14.93
CA GLY A 143 1.51 -15.28 -15.17
C GLY A 143 0.93 -15.94 -13.92
N ALA A 144 1.69 -16.04 -12.84
CA ALA A 144 1.28 -16.66 -11.58
C ALA A 144 1.47 -15.70 -10.40
N GLY A 145 0.71 -15.87 -9.33
CA GLY A 145 0.76 -15.07 -8.12
C GLY A 145 -0.56 -14.36 -7.80
N LYS A 146 -0.63 -13.77 -6.61
CA LYS A 146 -1.81 -13.05 -6.16
C LYS A 146 -2.02 -11.77 -6.97
N ARG A 147 -3.22 -11.61 -7.50
CA ARG A 147 -3.63 -10.40 -8.23
C ARG A 147 -4.25 -9.37 -7.29
N LEU A 148 -4.12 -8.09 -7.67
CA LEU A 148 -4.72 -7.00 -6.91
C LEU A 148 -6.24 -7.13 -6.87
N PHE A 149 -6.87 -7.39 -8.00
CA PHE A 149 -8.32 -7.57 -8.14
C PHE A 149 -8.62 -8.99 -8.62
N SER A 150 -8.90 -9.89 -7.70
CA SER A 150 -9.18 -11.30 -8.01
C SER A 150 -10.60 -11.74 -7.65
N GLU A 151 -11.31 -10.94 -6.89
CA GLU A 151 -12.64 -11.29 -6.40
C GLU A 151 -13.76 -10.64 -7.25
N PRO A 152 -14.78 -11.39 -7.67
CA PRO A 152 -15.84 -10.89 -8.54
C PRO A 152 -16.92 -10.03 -7.84
N ASP A 153 -16.65 -9.48 -6.68
CA ASP A 153 -17.62 -8.85 -5.78
C ASP A 153 -18.03 -7.42 -6.19
N GLY A 154 -18.50 -7.28 -7.40
CA GLY A 154 -19.11 -6.05 -7.84
C GLY A 154 -18.13 -5.02 -8.42
N ARG A 155 -18.69 -3.98 -9.02
CA ARG A 155 -17.94 -2.90 -9.68
C ARG A 155 -17.70 -1.77 -8.70
N VAL A 156 -16.46 -1.28 -8.64
CA VAL A 156 -16.11 -0.04 -7.94
C VAL A 156 -15.60 0.93 -9.01
N PRO A 157 -16.35 1.95 -9.37
CA PRO A 157 -15.89 2.93 -10.35
C PRO A 157 -14.79 3.80 -9.74
N LEU A 158 -13.77 4.07 -10.56
CA LEU A 158 -12.62 4.92 -10.20
C LEU A 158 -12.49 6.05 -11.20
N THR A 159 -12.03 7.19 -10.72
CA THR A 159 -11.68 8.35 -11.54
C THR A 159 -10.16 8.47 -11.60
N LEU A 160 -9.60 8.51 -12.82
CA LEU A 160 -8.18 8.77 -13.03
C LEU A 160 -7.89 10.23 -12.68
N THR A 161 -6.94 10.46 -11.78
CA THR A 161 -6.51 11.80 -11.33
C THR A 161 -5.11 12.16 -11.79
N GLY A 162 -4.32 11.19 -12.22
CA GLY A 162 -2.98 11.42 -12.76
C GLY A 162 -2.44 10.19 -13.47
N SER A 163 -1.58 10.43 -14.47
CA SER A 163 -0.83 9.38 -15.15
C SER A 163 0.52 9.90 -15.61
N GLU A 164 1.54 9.07 -15.48
CA GLU A 164 2.91 9.39 -15.92
C GLU A 164 3.58 8.12 -16.45
N SER A 165 4.26 8.24 -17.58
CA SER A 165 5.04 7.13 -18.16
C SER A 165 6.53 7.36 -17.92
N PHE A 166 7.22 6.34 -17.47
CA PHE A 166 8.66 6.38 -17.21
C PHE A 166 9.46 5.75 -18.36
N SER A 167 10.74 6.07 -18.44
CA SER A 167 11.61 5.63 -19.54
C SER A 167 11.79 4.11 -19.65
N THR A 168 11.56 3.37 -18.55
CA THR A 168 11.61 1.90 -18.53
C THR A 168 10.29 1.23 -18.95
N GLY A 169 9.27 2.01 -19.29
CA GLY A 169 7.95 1.50 -19.65
C GLY A 169 7.01 1.32 -18.46
N VAL A 170 7.46 1.63 -17.24
CA VAL A 170 6.56 1.67 -16.07
C VAL A 170 5.60 2.85 -16.21
N VAL A 171 4.34 2.64 -15.90
CA VAL A 171 3.29 3.67 -15.88
C VAL A 171 2.78 3.86 -14.47
N HIS A 172 2.88 5.08 -13.97
CA HIS A 172 2.25 5.47 -12.71
C HIS A 172 0.83 5.98 -12.98
N LEU A 173 -0.15 5.37 -12.35
CA LEU A 173 -1.57 5.73 -12.46
C LEU A 173 -2.09 6.08 -11.07
N SER A 174 -2.70 7.25 -10.94
CA SER A 174 -3.36 7.68 -9.69
C SER A 174 -4.86 7.72 -9.89
N TYR A 175 -5.58 7.04 -9.01
CA TYR A 175 -7.04 6.97 -9.02
C TYR A 175 -7.63 7.40 -7.69
N GLN A 176 -8.88 7.86 -7.74
CA GLN A 176 -9.75 8.04 -6.59
C GLN A 176 -11.07 7.31 -6.83
N PRO A 177 -11.78 6.84 -5.77
CA PRO A 177 -13.14 6.35 -5.94
C PRO A 177 -14.00 7.41 -6.63
N ALA A 178 -14.79 7.00 -7.61
CA ALA A 178 -15.74 7.91 -8.25
C ALA A 178 -16.84 8.32 -7.24
N ALA A 179 -17.31 9.55 -7.36
CA ALA A 179 -18.38 10.09 -6.54
C ALA A 179 -19.71 9.40 -6.82
#